data_d62300f87d14aec587057982b545f221
#
_entry.id   d62300f87d14aec587057982b545f221
#
_cell.length_a   1.000
_cell.length_b   1.000
_cell.length_c   1.000
_cell.angle_alpha   90.00
_cell.angle_beta   90.00
_cell.angle_gamma   90.00
#
_symmetry.space_group_name_H-M   'P 1'
#
loop_
_entity.id
_entity.type
_entity.pdbx_description
1 polymer ?
#
loop_
_entity_poly.entity_id
_entity_poly.type
_entity_poly.pdbx_seq_one_letter_code
_entity_poly.pdbx_strand_id
1 'polypeptide(L)'
;MNYGGSTGFGRAYRDLLKGQWGVIDVEDCVAGAQYLADQDLVDRERLVIRGGSAGGLTTLCALAFHDVFKAGASYYGVSDLKGLDADSHKFESHYNEYLIAPKESADRVYAERSPINHTDKLHRPMIFFQGLDDKVVPPPQSEVMVSALRARGVPVAYITLAGEGHGFRKADSIVRTLEAELYFYLRVFGIPVPESLPPIDIENLAA
;
A
#
# COMPACT_ATOMS: atom_id res chain seq x y z
N MET A 1 -0.67 11.45 7.12
CA MET A 1 -2.03 11.99 7.33
C MET A 1 -2.67 11.30 8.52
N ASN A 2 -3.48 12.01 9.30
CA ASN A 2 -4.28 11.44 10.39
C ASN A 2 -5.72 11.25 9.87
N TYR A 3 -5.96 10.16 9.17
CA TYR A 3 -7.28 9.83 8.65
C TYR A 3 -8.26 9.41 9.76
N GLY A 4 -9.55 9.40 9.47
CA GLY A 4 -10.61 8.93 10.36
C GLY A 4 -10.30 7.55 10.93
N GLY A 5 -10.25 7.45 12.26
CA GLY A 5 -9.75 6.26 12.95
C GLY A 5 -8.41 6.44 13.67
N SER A 6 -7.68 7.54 13.37
CA SER A 6 -6.42 7.84 14.06
C SER A 6 -6.64 8.07 15.55
N THR A 7 -5.72 7.55 16.37
CA THR A 7 -5.71 7.75 17.81
C THR A 7 -5.22 9.17 18.17
N GLY A 8 -5.51 9.63 19.40
CA GLY A 8 -5.11 10.96 19.85
C GLY A 8 -6.16 12.07 19.64
N PHE A 9 -7.21 11.81 18.83
CA PHE A 9 -8.31 12.77 18.54
C PHE A 9 -9.63 12.43 19.23
N GLY A 10 -9.58 11.58 20.25
CA GLY A 10 -10.75 11.16 21.00
C GLY A 10 -11.45 9.93 20.41
N ARG A 11 -12.40 9.39 21.20
CA ARG A 11 -13.10 8.14 20.85
C ARG A 11 -13.94 8.29 19.58
N ALA A 12 -14.67 9.38 19.44
CA ALA A 12 -15.55 9.60 18.29
C ALA A 12 -14.76 9.57 16.97
N TYR A 13 -13.58 10.20 16.93
CA TYR A 13 -12.72 10.19 15.75
C TYR A 13 -12.13 8.81 15.48
N ARG A 14 -11.65 8.11 16.52
CA ARG A 14 -11.16 6.74 16.39
C ARG A 14 -12.24 5.80 15.87
N ASP A 15 -13.46 5.94 16.33
CA ASP A 15 -14.56 5.06 16.00
C ASP A 15 -15.11 5.29 14.57
N LEU A 16 -14.64 6.31 13.84
CA LEU A 16 -14.94 6.49 12.41
C LEU A 16 -14.47 5.32 11.55
N LEU A 17 -13.41 4.62 11.94
CA LEU A 17 -12.89 3.49 11.17
C LEU A 17 -13.69 2.20 11.34
N LYS A 18 -14.63 2.13 12.29
CA LYS A 18 -15.46 0.94 12.50
C LYS A 18 -16.25 0.57 11.25
N GLY A 19 -16.03 -0.64 10.73
CA GLY A 19 -16.66 -1.11 9.50
C GLY A 19 -16.24 -0.35 8.25
N GLN A 20 -15.23 0.54 8.32
CA GLN A 20 -14.84 1.48 7.27
C GLN A 20 -13.37 1.37 6.84
N TRP A 21 -12.62 0.39 7.35
CA TRP A 21 -11.25 0.19 6.92
C TRP A 21 -11.18 -0.19 5.43
N GLY A 22 -10.28 0.45 4.70
CA GLY A 22 -10.22 0.41 3.25
C GLY A 22 -11.20 1.36 2.55
N VAL A 23 -11.93 2.19 3.29
CA VAL A 23 -12.85 3.22 2.78
C VAL A 23 -12.43 4.59 3.30
N ILE A 24 -12.69 4.88 4.59
CA ILE A 24 -12.47 6.23 5.15
C ILE A 24 -10.99 6.61 5.18
N ASP A 25 -10.11 5.67 5.46
CA ASP A 25 -8.66 5.86 5.42
C ASP A 25 -8.17 6.19 3.99
N VAL A 26 -8.79 5.60 2.98
CA VAL A 26 -8.52 5.87 1.56
C VAL A 26 -9.07 7.22 1.14
N GLU A 27 -10.35 7.48 1.42
CA GLU A 27 -11.02 8.74 1.08
C GLU A 27 -10.32 9.96 1.69
N ASP A 28 -9.92 9.87 2.96
CA ASP A 28 -9.19 10.95 3.64
C ASP A 28 -7.80 11.19 3.03
N CYS A 29 -7.08 10.12 2.67
CA CYS A 29 -5.79 10.25 1.98
C CYS A 29 -5.94 10.91 0.61
N VAL A 30 -6.95 10.51 -0.14
CA VAL A 30 -7.30 11.08 -1.45
C VAL A 30 -7.69 12.55 -1.30
N ALA A 31 -8.62 12.87 -0.38
CA ALA A 31 -9.07 14.24 -0.15
C ALA A 31 -7.92 15.17 0.29
N GLY A 32 -7.02 14.66 1.16
CA GLY A 32 -5.88 15.44 1.60
C GLY A 32 -4.88 15.74 0.48
N ALA A 33 -4.62 14.77 -0.41
CA ALA A 33 -3.76 14.97 -1.56
C ALA A 33 -4.38 15.96 -2.56
N GLN A 34 -5.68 15.82 -2.82
CA GLN A 34 -6.42 16.74 -3.68
C GLN A 34 -6.43 18.17 -3.11
N TYR A 35 -6.68 18.34 -1.81
CA TYR A 35 -6.64 19.63 -1.16
C TYR A 35 -5.28 20.32 -1.34
N LEU A 36 -4.17 19.62 -1.14
CA LEU A 36 -2.84 20.20 -1.33
C LEU A 36 -2.59 20.61 -2.78
N ALA A 37 -3.07 19.82 -3.74
CA ALA A 37 -2.95 20.12 -5.15
C ALA A 37 -3.85 21.30 -5.57
N ASP A 38 -5.06 21.42 -5.00
CA ASP A 38 -5.99 22.53 -5.26
C ASP A 38 -5.49 23.87 -4.67
N GLN A 39 -4.61 23.80 -3.67
CA GLN A 39 -3.94 24.96 -3.10
C GLN A 39 -2.59 25.28 -3.77
N ASP A 40 -2.24 24.61 -4.88
CA ASP A 40 -0.97 24.75 -5.58
C ASP A 40 0.28 24.51 -4.69
N LEU A 41 0.12 23.74 -3.59
CA LEU A 41 1.22 23.41 -2.67
C LEU A 41 2.06 22.23 -3.15
N VAL A 42 1.52 21.42 -4.03
CA VAL A 42 2.16 20.22 -4.59
C VAL A 42 1.83 20.06 -6.08
N ASP A 43 2.69 19.33 -6.80
CA ASP A 43 2.46 19.01 -8.19
C ASP A 43 1.44 17.86 -8.33
N ARG A 44 0.27 18.15 -8.88
CA ARG A 44 -0.82 17.19 -9.12
C ARG A 44 -0.39 15.98 -9.95
N GLU A 45 0.53 16.18 -10.88
CA GLU A 45 0.99 15.11 -11.76
C GLU A 45 2.10 14.24 -11.14
N ARG A 46 2.53 14.57 -9.92
CA ARG A 46 3.57 13.81 -9.18
C ARG A 46 3.13 13.41 -7.78
N LEU A 47 1.84 13.27 -7.56
CA LEU A 47 1.31 12.75 -6.30
C LEU A 47 1.60 11.25 -6.17
N VAL A 48 2.20 10.86 -5.06
CA VAL A 48 2.47 9.46 -4.74
C VAL A 48 1.84 9.10 -3.39
N ILE A 49 1.52 7.81 -3.22
CA ILE A 49 1.04 7.29 -1.95
C ILE A 49 1.94 6.14 -1.50
N ARG A 50 2.23 6.08 -0.19
CA ARG A 50 3.00 4.99 0.40
C ARG A 50 2.41 4.55 1.72
N GLY A 51 2.56 3.27 2.04
CA GLY A 51 2.10 2.75 3.32
C GLY A 51 2.64 1.36 3.61
N GLY A 52 2.71 1.04 4.91
CA GLY A 52 3.12 -0.27 5.40
C GLY A 52 1.97 -0.99 6.08
N SER A 53 1.90 -2.33 5.98
CA SER A 53 0.89 -3.16 6.63
C SER A 53 -0.54 -2.69 6.30
N ALA A 54 -1.31 -2.25 7.27
CA ALA A 54 -2.63 -1.63 7.07
C ALA A 54 -2.57 -0.43 6.11
N GLY A 55 -1.52 0.42 6.19
CA GLY A 55 -1.29 1.52 5.26
C GLY A 55 -0.96 1.04 3.84
N GLY A 56 -0.42 -0.17 3.68
CA GLY A 56 -0.26 -0.81 2.39
C GLY A 56 -1.60 -1.15 1.74
N LEU A 57 -2.59 -1.62 2.51
CA LEU A 57 -3.97 -1.78 2.03
C LEU A 57 -4.53 -0.44 1.55
N THR A 58 -4.42 0.61 2.36
CA THR A 58 -4.86 1.96 1.98
C THR A 58 -4.21 2.42 0.67
N THR A 59 -2.90 2.17 0.51
CA THR A 59 -2.16 2.48 -0.72
C THR A 59 -2.71 1.74 -1.93
N LEU A 60 -2.88 0.42 -1.81
CA LEU A 60 -3.39 -0.42 -2.89
C LEU A 60 -4.83 -0.06 -3.26
N CYS A 61 -5.70 0.17 -2.27
CA CYS A 61 -7.07 0.62 -2.49
C CYS A 61 -7.13 1.99 -3.16
N ALA A 62 -6.30 2.95 -2.71
CA ALA A 62 -6.26 4.28 -3.30
C ALA A 62 -5.88 4.23 -4.79
N LEU A 63 -4.94 3.35 -5.17
CA LEU A 63 -4.51 3.18 -6.56
C LEU A 63 -5.49 2.34 -7.41
N ALA A 64 -6.25 1.44 -6.78
CA ALA A 64 -7.25 0.64 -7.48
C ALA A 64 -8.57 1.40 -7.73
N PHE A 65 -8.97 2.27 -6.80
CA PHE A 65 -10.31 2.86 -6.82
C PHE A 65 -10.33 4.37 -7.09
N HIS A 66 -9.15 5.04 -7.13
CA HIS A 66 -9.02 6.47 -7.39
C HIS A 66 -7.86 6.78 -8.34
N ASP A 67 -7.97 7.88 -9.09
CA ASP A 67 -6.97 8.32 -10.10
C ASP A 67 -6.08 9.48 -9.62
N VAL A 68 -6.09 9.78 -8.32
CA VAL A 68 -5.38 10.93 -7.76
C VAL A 68 -3.86 10.69 -7.76
N PHE A 69 -3.44 9.52 -7.32
CA PHE A 69 -2.03 9.18 -7.22
C PHE A 69 -1.48 8.61 -8.53
N LYS A 70 -0.25 8.99 -8.86
CA LYS A 70 0.42 8.63 -10.12
C LYS A 70 1.37 7.44 -9.97
N ALA A 71 1.78 7.14 -8.73
CA ALA A 71 2.56 5.95 -8.36
C ALA A 71 2.36 5.62 -6.89
N GLY A 72 2.80 4.43 -6.46
CA GLY A 72 2.74 4.05 -5.05
C GLY A 72 3.80 3.07 -4.60
N ALA A 73 4.00 3.04 -3.26
CA ALA A 73 4.88 2.09 -2.60
C ALA A 73 4.14 1.33 -1.49
N SER A 74 4.15 0.00 -1.59
CA SER A 74 3.56 -0.90 -0.60
C SER A 74 4.67 -1.59 0.19
N TYR A 75 4.71 -1.36 1.49
CA TYR A 75 5.62 -2.02 2.41
C TYR A 75 4.86 -3.12 3.15
N TYR A 76 5.18 -4.39 2.87
CA TYR A 76 4.48 -5.54 3.49
C TYR A 76 2.97 -5.31 3.64
N GLY A 77 2.34 -4.80 2.57
CA GLY A 77 0.94 -4.37 2.60
C GLY A 77 -0.04 -5.51 2.44
N VAL A 78 -1.19 -5.37 3.10
CA VAL A 78 -2.32 -6.30 2.95
C VAL A 78 -2.96 -6.10 1.57
N SER A 79 -3.12 -7.19 0.82
CA SER A 79 -3.80 -7.19 -0.49
C SER A 79 -5.05 -8.07 -0.50
N ASP A 80 -5.10 -9.07 0.38
CA ASP A 80 -6.21 -10.01 0.56
C ASP A 80 -6.69 -10.00 2.02
N LEU A 81 -7.86 -9.43 2.24
CA LEU A 81 -8.47 -9.34 3.56
C LEU A 81 -8.97 -10.71 4.06
N LYS A 82 -9.39 -11.59 3.14
CA LYS A 82 -9.83 -12.94 3.50
C LYS A 82 -8.66 -13.80 3.93
N GLY A 83 -7.54 -13.73 3.22
CA GLY A 83 -6.30 -14.39 3.61
C GLY A 83 -5.77 -13.89 4.95
N LEU A 84 -5.81 -12.57 5.17
CA LEU A 84 -5.43 -11.98 6.46
C LEU A 84 -6.28 -12.49 7.63
N ASP A 85 -7.59 -12.63 7.43
CA ASP A 85 -8.52 -13.13 8.47
C ASP A 85 -8.24 -14.60 8.81
N ALA A 86 -7.95 -15.42 7.82
CA ALA A 86 -7.64 -16.84 7.99
C ALA A 86 -6.34 -17.08 8.77
N ASP A 87 -5.34 -16.18 8.59
CA ASP A 87 -4.03 -16.27 9.23
C ASP A 87 -3.93 -15.42 10.50
N SER A 88 -5.07 -14.81 10.95
CA SER A 88 -5.07 -13.85 12.06
C SER A 88 -4.70 -14.49 13.39
N HIS A 89 -3.84 -13.79 14.13
CA HIS A 89 -3.39 -14.20 15.45
C HIS A 89 -4.55 -14.13 16.47
N LYS A 90 -4.54 -14.97 17.51
CA LYS A 90 -5.58 -15.02 18.57
C LYS A 90 -5.94 -13.64 19.15
N PHE A 91 -4.99 -12.71 19.23
CA PHE A 91 -5.23 -11.34 19.72
C PHE A 91 -5.92 -10.43 18.70
N GLU A 92 -5.96 -10.83 17.44
CA GLU A 92 -6.58 -10.07 16.34
C GLU A 92 -7.83 -10.76 15.78
N SER A 93 -8.31 -11.83 16.46
CA SER A 93 -9.43 -12.65 15.99
C SER A 93 -10.76 -11.91 15.77
N HIS A 94 -10.92 -10.71 16.34
CA HIS A 94 -12.06 -9.81 16.15
C HIS A 94 -11.68 -8.48 15.48
N TYR A 95 -10.42 -8.34 15.03
CA TYR A 95 -9.91 -7.11 14.46
C TYR A 95 -10.64 -6.76 13.16
N ASN A 96 -10.72 -7.72 12.26
CA ASN A 96 -11.40 -7.56 10.98
C ASN A 96 -12.91 -7.41 11.14
N GLU A 97 -13.53 -8.13 12.10
CA GLU A 97 -14.94 -7.98 12.43
C GLU A 97 -15.28 -6.56 12.89
N TYR A 98 -14.40 -5.95 13.67
CA TYR A 98 -14.58 -4.59 14.17
C TYR A 98 -14.31 -3.51 13.10
N LEU A 99 -13.25 -3.66 12.31
CA LEU A 99 -12.79 -2.63 11.39
C LEU A 99 -13.38 -2.73 9.99
N ILE A 100 -13.79 -3.94 9.54
CA ILE A 100 -14.20 -4.15 8.15
C ILE A 100 -15.68 -4.51 8.08
N ALA A 101 -16.08 -5.66 8.63
CA ALA A 101 -17.47 -6.11 8.55
C ALA A 101 -17.76 -7.23 9.55
N PRO A 102 -19.01 -7.31 10.07
CA PRO A 102 -19.46 -8.44 10.85
C PRO A 102 -19.43 -9.74 10.01
N LYS A 103 -19.31 -10.89 10.68
CA LYS A 103 -19.12 -12.22 10.06
C LYS A 103 -20.13 -12.53 8.96
N GLU A 104 -21.39 -12.13 9.16
CA GLU A 104 -22.48 -12.40 8.23
C GLU A 104 -22.30 -11.75 6.85
N SER A 105 -21.55 -10.65 6.77
CA SER A 105 -21.28 -9.92 5.54
C SER A 105 -19.80 -9.92 5.13
N ALA A 106 -18.94 -10.55 5.94
CA ALA A 106 -17.47 -10.47 5.79
C ALA A 106 -17.00 -10.91 4.41
N ASP A 107 -17.43 -12.07 3.91
CA ASP A 107 -16.98 -12.59 2.60
C ASP A 107 -17.26 -11.61 1.46
N ARG A 108 -18.44 -10.97 1.45
CA ARG A 108 -18.80 -9.98 0.43
C ARG A 108 -17.94 -8.73 0.55
N VAL A 109 -17.81 -8.19 1.76
CA VAL A 109 -17.06 -6.95 2.00
C VAL A 109 -15.56 -7.17 1.75
N TYR A 110 -15.02 -8.33 2.13
CA TYR A 110 -13.63 -8.70 1.82
C TYR A 110 -13.40 -8.76 0.32
N ALA A 111 -14.33 -9.38 -0.44
CA ALA A 111 -14.23 -9.45 -1.89
C ALA A 111 -14.27 -8.05 -2.53
N GLU A 112 -15.12 -7.16 -2.03
CA GLU A 112 -15.28 -5.79 -2.53
C GLU A 112 -14.07 -4.90 -2.22
N ARG A 113 -13.40 -5.10 -1.06
CA ARG A 113 -12.34 -4.20 -0.58
C ARG A 113 -10.92 -4.76 -0.72
N SER A 114 -10.75 -6.04 -1.07
CA SER A 114 -9.41 -6.61 -1.27
C SER A 114 -8.83 -6.20 -2.62
N PRO A 115 -7.70 -5.49 -2.67
CA PRO A 115 -7.08 -5.07 -3.93
C PRO A 115 -6.78 -6.21 -4.89
N ILE A 116 -6.50 -7.41 -4.37
CA ILE A 116 -6.23 -8.61 -5.17
C ILE A 116 -7.39 -8.96 -6.13
N ASN A 117 -8.63 -8.63 -5.76
CA ASN A 117 -9.80 -8.89 -6.59
C ASN A 117 -10.05 -7.79 -7.64
N HIS A 118 -9.25 -6.74 -7.62
CA HIS A 118 -9.38 -5.55 -8.46
C HIS A 118 -8.06 -5.20 -9.17
N THR A 119 -7.22 -6.18 -9.42
CA THR A 119 -5.93 -5.99 -10.10
C THR A 119 -6.09 -5.43 -11.51
N ASP A 120 -7.25 -5.65 -12.14
CA ASP A 120 -7.63 -5.05 -13.42
C ASP A 120 -7.73 -3.53 -13.38
N LYS A 121 -7.97 -2.94 -12.22
CA LYS A 121 -8.04 -1.48 -12.00
C LYS A 121 -6.68 -0.85 -11.71
N LEU A 122 -5.69 -1.64 -11.32
CA LEU A 122 -4.34 -1.15 -11.03
C LEU A 122 -3.58 -0.90 -12.33
N HIS A 123 -3.35 0.36 -12.65
CA HIS A 123 -2.65 0.80 -13.87
C HIS A 123 -1.53 1.82 -13.59
N ARG A 124 -1.32 2.15 -12.33
CA ARG A 124 -0.27 3.07 -11.90
C ARG A 124 0.99 2.30 -11.48
N PRO A 125 2.19 2.83 -11.78
CA PRO A 125 3.46 2.23 -11.34
C PRO A 125 3.52 1.98 -9.84
N MET A 126 4.07 0.83 -9.44
CA MET A 126 4.17 0.45 -8.04
C MET A 126 5.50 -0.20 -7.69
N ILE A 127 6.00 0.11 -6.49
CA ILE A 127 7.10 -0.62 -5.87
C ILE A 127 6.60 -1.35 -4.61
N PHE A 128 7.03 -2.60 -4.45
CA PHE A 128 6.69 -3.44 -3.30
C PHE A 128 7.94 -3.80 -2.52
N PHE A 129 7.83 -3.73 -1.19
CA PHE A 129 8.87 -4.13 -0.25
C PHE A 129 8.33 -5.21 0.68
N GLN A 130 9.05 -6.34 0.79
CA GLN A 130 8.57 -7.50 1.55
C GLN A 130 9.71 -8.16 2.33
N GLY A 131 9.50 -8.34 3.63
CA GLY A 131 10.34 -9.19 4.45
C GLY A 131 10.04 -10.67 4.19
N LEU A 132 11.08 -11.47 3.92
CA LEU A 132 10.88 -12.91 3.63
C LEU A 132 10.46 -13.72 4.86
N ASP A 133 10.74 -13.22 6.08
CA ASP A 133 10.36 -13.85 7.34
C ASP A 133 9.07 -13.27 7.94
N ASP A 134 8.30 -12.51 7.14
CA ASP A 134 7.05 -11.90 7.58
C ASP A 134 5.96 -12.97 7.76
N LYS A 135 5.52 -13.14 9.02
CA LYS A 135 4.45 -14.07 9.41
C LYS A 135 3.12 -13.37 9.69
N VAL A 136 3.09 -12.04 9.65
CA VAL A 136 1.87 -11.24 9.88
C VAL A 136 1.17 -10.97 8.56
N VAL A 137 1.93 -10.46 7.57
CA VAL A 137 1.50 -10.31 6.18
C VAL A 137 2.51 -11.05 5.32
N PRO A 138 2.26 -12.32 5.01
CA PRO A 138 3.26 -13.18 4.38
C PRO A 138 3.52 -12.79 2.92
N PRO A 139 4.72 -13.14 2.36
CA PRO A 139 5.14 -12.77 1.01
C PRO A 139 4.12 -12.99 -0.11
N PRO A 140 3.32 -14.06 -0.12
CA PRO A 140 2.29 -14.25 -1.15
C PRO A 140 1.33 -13.08 -1.33
N GLN A 141 1.05 -12.30 -0.28
CA GLN A 141 0.22 -11.09 -0.35
C GLN A 141 0.81 -10.04 -1.33
N SER A 142 2.12 -9.84 -1.32
CA SER A 142 2.82 -8.96 -2.24
C SER A 142 3.03 -9.61 -3.61
N GLU A 143 3.39 -10.89 -3.65
CA GLU A 143 3.76 -11.62 -4.88
C GLU A 143 2.61 -11.70 -5.89
N VAL A 144 1.39 -11.91 -5.42
CA VAL A 144 0.21 -11.95 -6.27
C VAL A 144 -0.02 -10.60 -6.95
N MET A 145 0.12 -9.50 -6.20
CA MET A 145 -0.03 -8.14 -6.72
C MET A 145 1.05 -7.80 -7.75
N VAL A 146 2.31 -8.12 -7.43
CA VAL A 146 3.45 -7.94 -8.35
C VAL A 146 3.23 -8.73 -9.63
N SER A 147 2.83 -10.00 -9.52
CA SER A 147 2.59 -10.87 -10.68
C SER A 147 1.47 -10.34 -11.57
N ALA A 148 0.39 -9.81 -10.97
CA ALA A 148 -0.72 -9.22 -11.73
C ALA A 148 -0.30 -7.95 -12.47
N LEU A 149 0.45 -7.04 -11.83
CA LEU A 149 0.96 -5.83 -12.47
C LEU A 149 1.96 -6.15 -13.58
N ARG A 150 2.87 -7.11 -13.34
CA ARG A 150 3.84 -7.61 -14.33
C ARG A 150 3.14 -8.12 -15.59
N ALA A 151 2.15 -8.99 -15.43
CA ALA A 151 1.40 -9.57 -16.53
C ALA A 151 0.60 -8.54 -17.34
N ARG A 152 0.23 -7.41 -16.73
CA ARG A 152 -0.51 -6.32 -17.36
C ARG A 152 0.39 -5.25 -18.00
N GLY A 153 1.70 -5.40 -17.94
CA GLY A 153 2.63 -4.42 -18.49
C GLY A 153 2.71 -3.11 -17.68
N VAL A 154 2.25 -3.11 -16.43
CA VAL A 154 2.35 -1.96 -15.54
C VAL A 154 3.75 -1.92 -14.93
N PRO A 155 4.44 -0.75 -14.90
CA PRO A 155 5.75 -0.65 -14.28
C PRO A 155 5.71 -1.10 -12.82
N VAL A 156 6.54 -2.09 -12.47
CA VAL A 156 6.57 -2.67 -11.13
C VAL A 156 7.99 -3.02 -10.70
N ALA A 157 8.31 -2.75 -9.44
CA ALA A 157 9.53 -3.23 -8.78
C ALA A 157 9.16 -4.04 -7.54
N TYR A 158 9.92 -5.11 -7.26
CA TYR A 158 9.72 -5.95 -6.08
C TYR A 158 11.05 -6.18 -5.37
N ILE A 159 11.15 -5.64 -4.17
CA ILE A 159 12.35 -5.71 -3.33
C ILE A 159 12.07 -6.61 -2.13
N THR A 160 12.70 -7.76 -2.11
CA THR A 160 12.63 -8.70 -0.97
C THR A 160 13.82 -8.52 -0.04
N LEU A 161 13.59 -8.73 1.26
CA LEU A 161 14.57 -8.52 2.32
C LEU A 161 14.70 -9.79 3.17
N ALA A 162 15.79 -10.50 3.00
CA ALA A 162 16.09 -11.70 3.77
C ALA A 162 16.36 -11.38 5.24
N GLY A 163 15.77 -12.17 6.15
CA GLY A 163 15.91 -11.99 7.58
C GLY A 163 15.19 -10.77 8.14
N GLU A 164 14.25 -10.19 7.38
CA GLU A 164 13.30 -9.18 7.85
C GLU A 164 11.90 -9.78 7.94
N GLY A 165 11.18 -9.41 9.01
CA GLY A 165 9.80 -9.80 9.24
C GLY A 165 8.83 -8.66 8.95
N HIS A 166 7.73 -8.59 9.73
CA HIS A 166 6.75 -7.51 9.62
C HIS A 166 7.30 -6.21 10.19
N GLY A 167 7.72 -5.31 9.31
CA GLY A 167 8.49 -4.11 9.64
C GLY A 167 10.01 -4.36 9.56
N PHE A 168 10.72 -3.48 8.86
CA PHE A 168 12.16 -3.60 8.68
C PHE A 168 12.91 -2.97 9.85
N ARG A 169 13.92 -3.66 10.36
CA ARG A 169 14.66 -3.27 11.57
C ARG A 169 16.14 -3.09 11.34
N LYS A 170 16.72 -3.77 10.34
CA LYS A 170 18.12 -3.63 10.00
C LYS A 170 18.36 -2.29 9.30
N ALA A 171 19.40 -1.56 9.71
CA ALA A 171 19.74 -0.27 9.13
C ALA A 171 19.91 -0.36 7.59
N ASP A 172 20.62 -1.38 7.12
CA ASP A 172 20.85 -1.60 5.68
C ASP A 172 19.56 -1.85 4.91
N SER A 173 18.60 -2.58 5.50
CA SER A 173 17.28 -2.81 4.91
C SER A 173 16.50 -1.51 4.79
N ILE A 174 16.52 -0.67 5.83
CA ILE A 174 15.83 0.62 5.84
C ILE A 174 16.46 1.56 4.79
N VAL A 175 17.77 1.68 4.76
CA VAL A 175 18.48 2.51 3.76
C VAL A 175 18.13 2.03 2.36
N ARG A 176 18.30 0.72 2.10
CA ARG A 176 18.00 0.12 0.79
C ARG A 176 16.57 0.40 0.32
N THR A 177 15.59 0.31 1.21
CA THR A 177 14.19 0.54 0.83
C THR A 177 13.91 2.01 0.52
N LEU A 178 14.49 2.95 1.28
CA LEU A 178 14.34 4.38 1.02
C LEU A 178 15.01 4.80 -0.29
N GLU A 179 16.22 4.31 -0.55
CA GLU A 179 16.96 4.57 -1.78
C GLU A 179 16.23 3.97 -3.01
N ALA A 180 15.75 2.74 -2.89
CA ALA A 180 15.01 2.06 -3.94
C ALA A 180 13.67 2.76 -4.26
N GLU A 181 12.95 3.22 -3.24
CA GLU A 181 11.71 3.98 -3.42
C GLU A 181 11.97 5.31 -4.11
N LEU A 182 13.02 6.04 -3.69
CA LEU A 182 13.41 7.29 -4.34
C LEU A 182 13.81 7.06 -5.80
N TYR A 183 14.66 6.05 -6.06
CA TYR A 183 15.06 5.69 -7.41
C TYR A 183 13.83 5.39 -8.28
N PHE A 184 12.89 4.58 -7.76
CA PHE A 184 11.66 4.21 -8.47
C PHE A 184 10.86 5.44 -8.89
N TYR A 185 10.60 6.37 -7.98
CA TYR A 185 9.82 7.56 -8.31
C TYR A 185 10.54 8.47 -9.30
N LEU A 186 11.85 8.67 -9.15
CA LEU A 186 12.63 9.46 -10.10
C LEU A 186 12.52 8.88 -11.51
N ARG A 187 12.66 7.56 -11.67
CA ARG A 187 12.53 6.87 -12.94
C ARG A 187 11.13 6.97 -13.53
N VAL A 188 10.10 6.72 -12.72
CA VAL A 188 8.68 6.77 -13.14
C VAL A 188 8.29 8.17 -13.65
N PHE A 189 8.80 9.22 -13.01
CA PHE A 189 8.50 10.60 -13.39
C PHE A 189 9.51 11.22 -14.38
N GLY A 190 10.45 10.44 -14.89
CA GLY A 190 11.45 10.95 -15.84
C GLY A 190 12.37 12.03 -15.25
N ILE A 191 12.58 12.00 -13.93
CA ILE A 191 13.46 12.92 -13.22
C ILE A 191 14.88 12.34 -13.24
N PRO A 192 15.93 13.15 -13.50
CA PRO A 192 17.31 12.69 -13.47
C PRO A 192 17.66 12.02 -12.14
N VAL A 193 18.22 10.80 -12.21
CA VAL A 193 18.65 10.03 -11.05
C VAL A 193 20.09 10.39 -10.68
N PRO A 194 20.39 10.74 -9.43
CA PRO A 194 21.77 10.94 -8.96
C PRO A 194 22.61 9.66 -9.12
N GLU A 195 23.88 9.80 -9.56
CA GLU A 195 24.81 8.65 -9.71
C GLU A 195 25.06 7.89 -8.40
N SER A 196 24.93 8.58 -7.26
CA SER A 196 25.08 7.97 -5.93
C SER A 196 23.93 7.06 -5.52
N LEU A 197 22.79 7.10 -6.23
CA LEU A 197 21.62 6.31 -5.89
C LEU A 197 21.69 4.94 -6.58
N PRO A 198 21.72 3.83 -5.82
CA PRO A 198 21.81 2.49 -6.41
C PRO A 198 20.65 2.18 -7.36
N PRO A 199 20.92 1.68 -8.56
CA PRO A 199 19.87 1.30 -9.49
C PRO A 199 19.10 0.08 -9.00
N ILE A 200 17.80 0.04 -9.31
CA ILE A 200 16.95 -1.14 -9.12
C ILE A 200 16.34 -1.55 -10.47
N ASP A 201 15.95 -2.81 -10.56
CA ASP A 201 15.15 -3.30 -11.69
C ASP A 201 13.71 -2.84 -11.56
N ILE A 202 13.15 -2.26 -12.63
CA ILE A 202 11.75 -1.85 -12.74
C ILE A 202 11.20 -2.49 -14.01
N GLU A 203 10.49 -3.57 -13.83
CA GLU A 203 9.88 -4.29 -14.93
C GLU A 203 8.81 -3.44 -15.62
N ASN A 204 8.64 -3.60 -16.93
CA ASN A 204 7.69 -2.86 -17.77
C ASN A 204 7.88 -1.34 -17.80
N LEU A 205 8.94 -0.77 -17.27
CA LEU A 205 9.25 0.64 -17.45
C LEU A 205 10.01 0.81 -18.77
N ALA A 206 9.44 1.63 -19.67
CA ALA A 206 10.14 1.99 -20.92
C ALA A 206 11.47 2.70 -20.59
N ALA A 207 12.49 2.40 -21.38
CA ALA A 207 13.82 2.97 -21.23
C ALA A 207 13.85 4.49 -21.44
#